data_257d1037f19485a52d839ac382c3d74b
#
_entry.id   257d1037f19485a52d839ac382c3d74b
#
_cell.length_a   1.000
_cell.length_b   1.000
_cell.length_c   1.000
_cell.angle_alpha   90.00
_cell.angle_beta   90.00
_cell.angle_gamma   90.00
#
_symmetry.space_group_name_H-M   'P 1'
#
loop_
_entity.id
_entity.type
_entity.pdbx_description
1 polymer ?
#
loop_
_entity_poly.entity_id
_entity_poly.type
_entity_poly.pdbx_seq_one_letter_code
_entity_poly.pdbx_strand_id
1 'polypeptide(L)'
;MTGSIGLAASLRTGAVVIAAAMLLCGEARAQSSGGGPLSFLDSLFNGSFSKGGQSGPSAPPPGTPGQAPAGGAAPAWSGEDGASGHPLMTASAIREAAANFDNCVASMWPEAARRGISQENFQRFTAGLAPDLRIMDLMDSQPEFTKSIWDYLDILVSDARLAKGREILARYKPQFDAAEKTYGVDRYAIAAIWRIESNYSTQMGDRSVLQSTATLACIGRRQPYFKDEFLSALEILHHGDLRPEQMHGSWACAFGPTQFMPTAFKRYAVDADGDGRRDVVDDATDLIASTANNLKKDGWQAGQTWGYEAVVPPGFNYMLADRARAMTIAQWEHLGLKRAGGQPFPHPSDKAYLLAPAGAAGPGFLMLQNFRVIMKYNPAEAYALAIGHFADRLRGGAPFVQPWPRQERELSRAERLELQQLLAQRGFYRGTPDGQLGGETREALRGFQASIGTPADGFASADILERLRGH
;
A
#
# COMPACT_ATOMS: atom_id res chain seq x y z
N MET A 1 -31.70 -11.21 -74.37
CA MET A 1 -32.14 -9.84 -74.14
C MET A 1 -31.69 -9.46 -72.76
N THR A 2 -30.76 -8.53 -72.69
CA THR A 2 -30.43 -7.59 -71.63
C THR A 2 -30.21 -8.18 -70.23
N GLY A 3 -29.11 -8.30 -69.65
CA GLY A 3 -27.91 -7.45 -69.61
C GLY A 3 -27.93 -6.61 -68.31
N SER A 4 -27.31 -7.02 -67.25
CA SER A 4 -27.01 -6.13 -66.14
C SER A 4 -25.68 -6.51 -65.50
N ILE A 5 -24.77 -5.60 -65.67
CA ILE A 5 -23.40 -5.64 -65.16
C ILE A 5 -23.42 -5.10 -63.73
N GLY A 6 -22.96 -5.87 -62.79
CA GLY A 6 -22.76 -5.46 -61.42
C GLY A 6 -21.37 -4.87 -61.19
N LEU A 7 -21.33 -3.71 -60.55
CA LEU A 7 -20.15 -3.03 -60.09
C LEU A 7 -19.77 -3.60 -58.73
N ALA A 8 -18.60 -4.19 -58.65
CA ALA A 8 -17.91 -4.50 -57.39
C ALA A 8 -16.54 -3.84 -57.40
N ALA A 9 -16.38 -2.74 -56.68
CA ALA A 9 -15.08 -2.20 -56.38
C ALA A 9 -15.10 -1.36 -55.10
N SER A 10 -14.09 -1.60 -54.28
CA SER A 10 -13.51 -0.73 -53.24
C SER A 10 -14.20 -0.64 -51.87
N LEU A 11 -13.77 -1.52 -51.03
CA LEU A 11 -13.67 -1.28 -49.59
C LEU A 11 -12.46 -2.07 -49.06
N ARG A 12 -11.26 -1.61 -49.36
CA ARG A 12 -9.98 -2.04 -48.74
C ARG A 12 -9.08 -0.83 -48.66
N THR A 13 -9.33 0.04 -47.67
CA THR A 13 -8.34 0.98 -47.13
C THR A 13 -8.96 1.65 -45.92
N GLY A 14 -8.78 1.06 -44.73
CA GLY A 14 -9.34 1.61 -43.48
C GLY A 14 -8.88 0.87 -42.22
N ALA A 15 -7.92 -0.05 -42.34
CA ALA A 15 -7.54 -0.92 -41.21
C ALA A 15 -6.03 -0.93 -40.85
N VAL A 16 -5.28 0.12 -41.22
CA VAL A 16 -3.81 0.14 -40.96
C VAL A 16 -3.36 1.34 -40.11
N VAL A 17 -4.24 2.23 -39.67
CA VAL A 17 -3.83 3.43 -38.89
C VAL A 17 -4.17 3.34 -37.38
N ILE A 18 -4.77 2.25 -36.90
CA ILE A 18 -5.08 2.08 -35.46
C ILE A 18 -4.06 1.21 -34.70
N ALA A 19 -3.13 0.57 -35.38
CA ALA A 19 -2.12 -0.29 -34.74
C ALA A 19 -0.83 0.44 -34.30
N ALA A 20 -0.62 1.71 -34.66
CA ALA A 20 0.59 2.47 -34.31
C ALA A 20 0.42 3.38 -33.05
N ALA A 21 -0.79 3.54 -32.52
CA ALA A 21 -1.05 4.38 -31.36
C ALA A 21 -1.11 3.59 -30.03
N MET A 22 -1.04 2.25 -30.06
CA MET A 22 -1.04 1.40 -28.86
C MET A 22 0.33 0.90 -28.43
N LEU A 23 1.40 1.25 -29.13
CA LEU A 23 2.77 0.84 -28.79
C LEU A 23 3.58 1.93 -28.07
N LEU A 24 2.99 3.12 -27.82
CA LEU A 24 3.63 4.19 -27.05
C LEU A 24 3.02 4.41 -25.64
N CYS A 25 2.06 3.60 -25.22
CA CYS A 25 1.51 3.59 -23.85
C CYS A 25 2.00 2.42 -23.00
N GLY A 26 2.97 1.63 -23.49
CA GLY A 26 3.50 0.43 -22.82
C GLY A 26 4.59 0.69 -21.78
N GLU A 27 5.20 1.87 -21.72
CA GLU A 27 6.34 2.14 -20.83
C GLU A 27 6.01 2.98 -19.58
N ALA A 28 4.76 3.37 -19.37
CA ALA A 28 4.36 4.12 -18.19
C ALA A 28 3.71 3.25 -17.08
N ARG A 29 3.74 1.93 -17.19
CA ARG A 29 3.11 1.00 -16.22
C ARG A 29 4.06 0.22 -15.32
N ALA A 30 5.37 0.45 -15.41
CA ALA A 30 6.37 -0.30 -14.66
C ALA A 30 7.07 0.51 -13.55
N GLN A 31 6.50 1.63 -13.07
CA GLN A 31 7.07 2.39 -11.94
C GLN A 31 5.99 2.85 -10.95
N SER A 32 5.07 1.98 -10.58
CA SER A 32 4.26 2.19 -9.37
C SER A 32 4.82 1.36 -8.20
N SER A 33 6.12 1.47 -7.96
CA SER A 33 6.70 0.97 -6.73
C SER A 33 6.51 2.01 -5.63
N GLY A 34 5.58 1.75 -4.74
CA GLY A 34 5.66 2.13 -3.36
C GLY A 34 5.32 3.57 -3.02
N GLY A 35 4.55 3.71 -2.08
CA GLY A 35 4.13 4.91 -1.39
C GLY A 35 2.64 4.88 -1.15
N GLY A 36 2.15 3.74 -0.68
CA GLY A 36 0.89 3.70 0.02
C GLY A 36 1.02 4.40 1.38
N PRO A 37 -0.07 4.76 2.02
CA PRO A 37 -0.09 5.48 3.28
C PRO A 37 0.42 4.58 4.43
N LEU A 38 1.72 4.54 4.64
CA LEU A 38 2.39 3.68 5.64
C LEU A 38 2.78 4.44 6.92
N SER A 39 2.28 5.65 7.16
CA SER A 39 2.73 6.47 8.28
C SER A 39 2.49 5.86 9.65
N PHE A 40 1.39 5.11 9.81
CA PHE A 40 1.13 4.37 11.03
C PHE A 40 2.10 3.20 11.19
N LEU A 41 2.38 2.48 10.12
CA LEU A 41 3.36 1.39 10.13
C LEU A 41 4.76 1.93 10.41
N ASP A 42 5.11 3.09 9.86
CA ASP A 42 6.36 3.79 10.20
C ASP A 42 6.46 4.10 11.71
N SER A 43 5.37 4.55 12.34
CA SER A 43 5.36 4.83 13.78
C SER A 43 5.43 3.55 14.63
N LEU A 44 4.88 2.44 14.16
CA LEU A 44 5.00 1.13 14.82
C LEU A 44 6.43 0.57 14.75
N PHE A 45 7.16 0.88 13.68
CA PHE A 45 8.51 0.33 13.46
C PHE A 45 9.62 1.26 13.95
N ASN A 46 9.39 2.57 14.02
CA ASN A 46 10.36 3.57 14.46
C ASN A 46 10.11 4.08 15.89
N GLY A 47 8.99 3.70 16.52
CA GLY A 47 8.73 4.01 17.94
C GLY A 47 9.72 3.27 18.83
N SER A 48 10.57 4.02 19.52
CA SER A 48 11.54 3.54 20.51
C SER A 48 10.85 2.69 21.57
N PHE A 49 10.90 1.38 21.45
CA PHE A 49 10.76 0.51 22.62
C PHE A 49 12.04 0.63 23.44
N SER A 50 12.06 1.51 24.42
CA SER A 50 13.07 1.49 25.47
C SER A 50 12.97 0.11 26.14
N LYS A 51 14.08 -0.64 26.08
CA LYS A 51 14.27 -1.87 26.84
C LYS A 51 14.07 -1.53 28.33
N GLY A 52 12.97 -1.97 28.91
CA GLY A 52 12.80 -2.04 30.35
C GLY A 52 13.72 -3.12 30.91
N GLY A 53 14.69 -2.72 31.68
CA GLY A 53 15.54 -3.57 32.46
C GLY A 53 15.96 -2.88 33.77
N GLN A 54 15.40 -3.38 34.85
CA GLN A 54 15.85 -3.38 36.22
C GLN A 54 15.55 -2.24 37.21
N SER A 55 14.77 -2.65 38.20
CA SER A 55 14.82 -2.34 39.67
C SER A 55 14.82 -0.87 40.11
N GLY A 56 13.76 -0.54 40.89
CA GLY A 56 13.50 0.70 41.58
C GLY A 56 14.58 1.07 42.66
N PRO A 57 14.38 2.19 43.32
CA PRO A 57 13.42 2.34 44.40
C PRO A 57 12.74 3.75 44.52
N SER A 58 11.66 3.77 45.32
CA SER A 58 11.12 4.88 46.11
C SER A 58 10.57 6.14 45.43
N ALA A 59 9.26 6.33 45.58
CA ALA A 59 8.53 7.57 45.29
C ALA A 59 8.98 8.74 46.19
N PRO A 60 9.05 9.97 45.64
CA PRO A 60 8.99 11.20 46.45
C PRO A 60 7.54 11.78 46.41
N PRO A 61 7.21 12.69 47.34
CA PRO A 61 5.86 13.12 47.67
C PRO A 61 5.27 14.13 46.67
N PRO A 62 3.95 14.41 46.73
CA PRO A 62 3.25 15.24 45.73
C PRO A 62 3.61 16.72 45.87
N GLY A 63 4.13 17.27 44.82
CA GLY A 63 4.40 18.69 44.67
C GLY A 63 3.72 19.27 43.45
N THR A 64 3.00 20.35 43.68
CA THR A 64 2.51 21.44 42.80
C THR A 64 2.29 21.22 41.30
N PRO A 65 1.21 21.72 40.69
CA PRO A 65 0.96 21.60 39.24
C PRO A 65 2.03 22.41 38.46
N GLY A 66 3.01 21.67 37.92
CA GLY A 66 4.00 22.22 37.02
C GLY A 66 3.47 22.25 35.58
N GLN A 67 3.73 23.37 34.91
CA GLN A 67 3.50 23.63 33.52
C GLN A 67 3.82 22.43 32.62
N ALA A 68 2.92 22.17 31.65
CA ALA A 68 3.16 21.27 30.55
C ALA A 68 4.52 21.60 29.87
N PRO A 69 5.33 20.61 29.51
CA PRO A 69 6.57 20.89 28.77
C PRO A 69 6.18 21.51 27.42
N ALA A 70 6.80 22.66 27.14
CA ALA A 70 6.73 23.33 25.86
C ALA A 70 7.06 22.32 24.76
N GLY A 71 6.18 22.17 23.77
CA GLY A 71 6.36 21.27 22.65
C GLY A 71 7.72 21.51 22.03
N GLY A 72 8.57 20.47 22.04
CA GLY A 72 9.83 20.48 21.33
C GLY A 72 9.52 20.73 19.84
N ALA A 73 10.21 21.70 19.23
CA ALA A 73 10.11 21.95 17.80
C ALA A 73 10.36 20.64 17.06
N ALA A 74 9.50 20.30 16.08
CA ALA A 74 9.70 19.14 15.25
C ALA A 74 11.11 19.19 14.63
N PRO A 75 11.83 18.06 14.53
CA PRO A 75 13.18 18.04 13.99
C PRO A 75 13.19 18.67 12.59
N ALA A 76 14.14 19.58 12.37
CA ALA A 76 14.33 20.22 11.08
C ALA A 76 14.84 19.21 10.03
N TRP A 77 14.67 19.54 8.74
CA TRP A 77 15.31 18.79 7.64
C TRP A 77 16.82 18.68 7.85
N SER A 78 17.39 17.51 7.52
CA SER A 78 18.83 17.21 7.69
C SER A 78 19.73 18.15 6.89
N GLY A 79 19.25 18.70 5.79
CA GLY A 79 20.03 19.54 4.86
C GLY A 79 20.94 18.74 3.93
N GLU A 80 20.83 17.42 3.92
CA GLU A 80 21.64 16.50 3.13
C GLU A 80 20.97 16.12 1.81
N ASP A 81 21.77 15.55 0.89
CA ASP A 81 21.28 14.96 -0.35
C ASP A 81 20.46 13.71 -0.03
N GLY A 82 19.38 13.50 -0.78
CA GLY A 82 18.55 12.32 -0.63
C GLY A 82 19.26 11.04 -1.08
N ALA A 83 19.06 9.97 -0.33
CA ALA A 83 19.69 8.66 -0.57
C ALA A 83 19.29 8.01 -1.91
N SER A 84 18.23 8.50 -2.56
CA SER A 84 17.76 7.99 -3.87
C SER A 84 18.68 8.34 -5.03
N GLY A 85 19.61 9.31 -4.88
CA GLY A 85 20.43 9.83 -5.97
C GLY A 85 19.64 10.59 -7.06
N HIS A 86 18.35 10.85 -6.84
CA HIS A 86 17.52 11.57 -7.80
C HIS A 86 17.92 13.04 -7.89
N PRO A 87 18.08 13.65 -9.09
CA PRO A 87 18.55 15.03 -9.24
C PRO A 87 17.74 16.08 -8.45
N LEU A 88 16.42 15.89 -8.32
CA LEU A 88 15.55 16.78 -7.55
C LEU A 88 15.61 16.51 -6.03
N MET A 89 16.38 15.55 -5.57
CA MET A 89 16.57 15.21 -4.16
C MET A 89 17.96 15.64 -3.63
N THR A 90 18.73 16.38 -4.41
CA THR A 90 19.96 17.00 -3.89
C THR A 90 19.61 18.17 -2.96
N ALA A 91 20.42 18.39 -1.94
CA ALA A 91 20.23 19.48 -0.99
C ALA A 91 20.16 20.86 -1.67
N SER A 92 20.91 21.05 -2.76
CA SER A 92 20.86 22.26 -3.58
C SER A 92 19.50 22.42 -4.26
N ALA A 93 19.01 21.39 -4.94
CA ALA A 93 17.73 21.43 -5.64
C ALA A 93 16.55 21.63 -4.66
N ILE A 94 16.61 20.99 -3.49
CA ILE A 94 15.59 21.16 -2.45
C ILE A 94 15.57 22.61 -1.94
N ARG A 95 16.73 23.23 -1.66
CA ARG A 95 16.81 24.63 -1.21
C ARG A 95 16.33 25.62 -2.27
N GLU A 96 16.70 25.41 -3.54
CA GLU A 96 16.25 26.23 -4.65
C GLU A 96 14.72 26.15 -4.82
N ALA A 97 14.16 24.93 -4.82
CA ALA A 97 12.73 24.72 -4.91
C ALA A 97 11.99 25.34 -3.70
N ALA A 98 12.55 25.22 -2.49
CA ALA A 98 11.98 25.83 -1.29
C ALA A 98 11.97 27.35 -1.35
N ALA A 99 13.03 27.98 -1.88
CA ALA A 99 13.09 29.43 -2.08
C ALA A 99 12.06 29.94 -3.11
N ASN A 100 11.62 29.07 -4.03
CA ASN A 100 10.61 29.38 -5.06
C ASN A 100 9.22 28.82 -4.72
N PHE A 101 8.98 28.38 -3.49
CA PHE A 101 7.77 27.65 -3.10
C PHE A 101 6.48 28.47 -3.34
N ASP A 102 6.45 29.74 -2.93
CA ASP A 102 5.27 30.59 -3.08
C ASP A 102 4.88 30.77 -4.56
N ASN A 103 5.87 30.98 -5.44
CA ASN A 103 5.64 31.07 -6.89
C ASN A 103 5.14 29.75 -7.46
N CYS A 104 5.69 28.63 -6.98
CA CYS A 104 5.22 27.30 -7.38
C CYS A 104 3.76 27.10 -7.01
N VAL A 105 3.34 27.37 -5.78
CA VAL A 105 1.94 27.27 -5.33
C VAL A 105 1.06 28.21 -6.14
N ALA A 106 1.45 29.50 -6.30
CA ALA A 106 0.68 30.47 -7.08
C ALA A 106 0.50 30.04 -8.54
N SER A 107 1.49 29.38 -9.14
CA SER A 107 1.44 28.88 -10.52
C SER A 107 0.36 27.80 -10.74
N MET A 108 -0.16 27.20 -9.68
CA MET A 108 -1.21 26.16 -9.76
C MET A 108 -2.61 26.75 -9.87
N TRP A 109 -2.79 28.07 -9.65
CA TRP A 109 -4.08 28.73 -9.72
C TRP A 109 -4.87 28.49 -11.02
N PRO A 110 -4.29 28.61 -12.24
CA PRO A 110 -5.06 28.38 -13.46
C PRO A 110 -5.67 26.96 -13.54
N GLU A 111 -5.01 25.98 -12.96
CA GLU A 111 -5.53 24.61 -12.92
C GLU A 111 -6.58 24.45 -11.81
N ALA A 112 -6.37 25.05 -10.64
CA ALA A 112 -7.35 25.10 -9.57
C ALA A 112 -8.67 25.74 -10.05
N ALA A 113 -8.59 26.86 -10.77
CA ALA A 113 -9.76 27.51 -11.37
C ALA A 113 -10.48 26.62 -12.38
N ARG A 114 -9.77 25.88 -13.23
CA ARG A 114 -10.38 24.89 -14.14
C ARG A 114 -11.10 23.76 -13.41
N ARG A 115 -10.67 23.42 -12.19
CA ARG A 115 -11.33 22.42 -11.33
C ARG A 115 -12.50 22.99 -10.53
N GLY A 116 -12.85 24.28 -10.75
CA GLY A 116 -13.99 24.95 -10.11
C GLY A 116 -13.69 25.58 -8.76
N ILE A 117 -12.44 25.58 -8.29
CA ILE A 117 -12.05 26.23 -7.03
C ILE A 117 -12.15 27.74 -7.23
N SER A 118 -12.85 28.46 -6.33
CA SER A 118 -12.91 29.93 -6.37
C SER A 118 -11.57 30.55 -5.98
N GLN A 119 -11.28 31.74 -6.54
CA GLN A 119 -10.06 32.46 -6.21
C GLN A 119 -9.95 32.76 -4.72
N GLU A 120 -11.06 33.11 -4.09
CA GLU A 120 -11.14 33.35 -2.65
C GLU A 120 -10.71 32.10 -1.85
N ASN A 121 -11.26 30.93 -2.16
CA ASN A 121 -10.90 29.69 -1.47
C ASN A 121 -9.47 29.24 -1.77
N PHE A 122 -8.99 29.42 -3.01
CA PHE A 122 -7.60 29.15 -3.32
C PHE A 122 -6.67 30.01 -2.44
N GLN A 123 -6.90 31.33 -2.41
CA GLN A 123 -6.11 32.25 -1.58
C GLN A 123 -6.23 31.93 -0.09
N ARG A 124 -7.46 31.67 0.40
CA ARG A 124 -7.71 31.34 1.80
C ARG A 124 -6.97 30.10 2.25
N PHE A 125 -6.98 29.02 1.45
CA PHE A 125 -6.36 27.74 1.83
C PHE A 125 -4.87 27.68 1.56
N THR A 126 -4.34 28.55 0.70
CA THR A 126 -2.90 28.62 0.43
C THR A 126 -2.18 29.71 1.22
N ALA A 127 -2.93 30.63 1.87
CA ALA A 127 -2.36 31.71 2.65
C ALA A 127 -1.48 31.19 3.79
N GLY A 128 -0.21 31.63 3.82
CA GLY A 128 0.74 31.25 4.86
C GLY A 128 1.26 29.82 4.79
N LEU A 129 1.00 29.09 3.71
CA LEU A 129 1.65 27.78 3.50
C LEU A 129 3.16 27.99 3.39
N ALA A 130 3.91 27.21 4.15
CA ALA A 130 5.36 27.10 4.05
C ALA A 130 5.73 25.63 3.79
N PRO A 131 6.84 25.35 3.08
CA PRO A 131 7.22 23.97 2.81
C PRO A 131 7.69 23.26 4.09
N ASP A 132 7.23 22.03 4.31
CA ASP A 132 7.77 21.15 5.34
C ASP A 132 8.90 20.30 4.76
N LEU A 133 10.13 20.82 4.83
CA LEU A 133 11.30 20.15 4.25
C LEU A 133 11.67 18.85 4.95
N ARG A 134 11.18 18.60 6.19
CA ARG A 134 11.36 17.32 6.86
C ARG A 134 10.79 16.15 6.04
N ILE A 135 9.80 16.42 5.20
CA ILE A 135 9.22 15.43 4.28
C ILE A 135 10.27 14.89 3.31
N MET A 136 11.30 15.66 2.97
CA MET A 136 12.37 15.20 2.06
C MET A 136 13.17 14.05 2.69
N ASP A 137 13.53 14.17 3.97
CA ASP A 137 14.18 13.07 4.71
C ASP A 137 13.27 11.85 4.81
N LEU A 138 11.98 12.05 5.07
CA LEU A 138 10.99 10.98 5.18
C LEU A 138 10.75 10.27 3.84
N MET A 139 10.79 10.99 2.73
CA MET A 139 10.63 10.44 1.38
C MET A 139 11.78 9.48 1.02
N ASP A 140 12.98 9.76 1.51
CA ASP A 140 14.16 8.95 1.24
C ASP A 140 14.45 7.90 2.32
N SER A 141 14.03 8.18 3.55
CA SER A 141 14.14 7.25 4.67
C SER A 141 12.96 6.29 4.75
N GLN A 142 12.28 6.00 3.63
CA GLN A 142 11.23 4.97 3.64
C GLN A 142 11.81 3.74 4.33
N PRO A 143 11.37 3.42 5.55
CA PRO A 143 11.83 2.22 6.22
C PRO A 143 11.33 1.07 5.34
N GLU A 144 12.25 0.57 4.56
CA GLU A 144 12.04 -0.70 3.89
C GLU A 144 11.64 -1.68 4.98
N PHE A 145 10.67 -2.51 4.70
CA PHE A 145 10.25 -3.56 5.59
C PHE A 145 11.51 -4.32 6.05
N THR A 146 12.04 -3.93 7.21
CA THR A 146 13.18 -4.57 7.83
C THR A 146 12.76 -5.77 8.67
N LYS A 147 11.45 -6.07 8.66
CA LYS A 147 10.87 -7.18 9.40
C LYS A 147 10.37 -8.25 8.46
N SER A 148 10.52 -9.49 8.88
CA SER A 148 9.94 -10.63 8.19
C SER A 148 8.41 -10.51 8.11
N ILE A 149 7.82 -11.16 7.11
CA ILE A 149 6.37 -11.16 6.97
C ILE A 149 5.67 -11.75 8.19
N TRP A 150 6.27 -12.74 8.85
CA TRP A 150 5.72 -13.35 10.07
C TRP A 150 5.78 -12.41 11.28
N ASP A 151 6.89 -11.67 11.47
CA ASP A 151 6.98 -10.67 12.53
C ASP A 151 5.98 -9.53 12.30
N TYR A 152 5.79 -9.14 11.05
CA TYR A 152 4.80 -8.15 10.65
C TYR A 152 3.37 -8.62 10.99
N LEU A 153 3.04 -9.88 10.67
CA LEU A 153 1.76 -10.48 11.00
C LEU A 153 1.54 -10.61 12.52
N ASP A 154 2.55 -11.05 13.26
CA ASP A 154 2.48 -11.19 14.73
C ASP A 154 2.21 -9.82 15.41
N ILE A 155 2.85 -8.76 14.91
CA ILE A 155 2.59 -7.40 15.39
C ILE A 155 1.17 -6.96 15.08
N LEU A 156 0.67 -7.19 13.88
CA LEU A 156 -0.62 -6.66 13.43
C LEU A 156 -1.81 -7.51 13.88
N VAL A 157 -1.66 -8.82 14.05
CA VAL A 157 -2.74 -9.77 14.33
C VAL A 157 -2.59 -10.36 15.74
N SER A 158 -2.64 -9.51 16.77
CA SER A 158 -2.59 -9.94 18.17
C SER A 158 -3.98 -10.01 18.79
N ASP A 159 -4.14 -10.81 19.87
CA ASP A 159 -5.42 -11.01 20.53
C ASP A 159 -6.02 -9.71 21.10
N ALA A 160 -5.18 -8.81 21.64
CA ALA A 160 -5.63 -7.50 22.13
C ALA A 160 -6.21 -6.66 20.99
N ARG A 161 -5.60 -6.72 19.80
CA ARG A 161 -6.05 -6.00 18.61
C ARG A 161 -7.33 -6.58 18.04
N LEU A 162 -7.47 -7.91 18.08
CA LEU A 162 -8.70 -8.61 17.70
C LEU A 162 -9.86 -8.28 18.65
N ALA A 163 -9.59 -8.21 19.95
CA ALA A 163 -10.61 -7.80 20.94
C ALA A 163 -11.13 -6.40 20.64
N LYS A 164 -10.24 -5.43 20.37
CA LYS A 164 -10.63 -4.08 19.96
C LYS A 164 -11.42 -4.06 18.66
N GLY A 165 -11.05 -4.88 17.70
CA GLY A 165 -11.79 -5.00 16.42
C GLY A 165 -13.21 -5.51 16.61
N ARG A 166 -13.43 -6.47 17.50
CA ARG A 166 -14.77 -6.96 17.85
C ARG A 166 -15.61 -5.89 18.55
N GLU A 167 -15.00 -5.08 19.42
CA GLU A 167 -15.65 -3.93 20.05
C GLU A 167 -16.12 -2.91 18.99
N ILE A 168 -15.27 -2.57 18.02
CA ILE A 168 -15.60 -1.65 16.93
C ILE A 168 -16.73 -2.19 16.06
N LEU A 169 -16.67 -3.47 15.68
CA LEU A 169 -17.73 -4.13 14.91
C LEU A 169 -19.07 -4.14 15.65
N ALA A 170 -19.06 -4.30 16.98
CA ALA A 170 -20.26 -4.24 17.80
C ALA A 170 -20.79 -2.80 17.92
N ARG A 171 -19.90 -1.82 18.16
CA ARG A 171 -20.24 -0.39 18.32
C ARG A 171 -20.90 0.17 17.06
N TYR A 172 -20.37 -0.12 15.89
CA TYR A 172 -20.83 0.40 14.60
C TYR A 172 -21.58 -0.64 13.77
N LYS A 173 -22.23 -1.59 14.45
CA LYS A 173 -22.95 -2.69 13.79
C LYS A 173 -23.95 -2.22 12.74
N PRO A 174 -24.81 -1.20 12.96
CA PRO A 174 -25.74 -0.73 11.96
C PRO A 174 -25.05 -0.20 10.70
N GLN A 175 -23.95 0.53 10.83
CA GLN A 175 -23.17 1.09 9.72
C GLN A 175 -22.51 -0.02 8.91
N PHE A 176 -21.91 -1.01 9.58
CA PHE A 176 -21.35 -2.18 8.90
C PHE A 176 -22.42 -3.01 8.18
N ASP A 177 -23.60 -3.20 8.81
CA ASP A 177 -24.73 -3.92 8.19
C ASP A 177 -25.19 -3.21 6.91
N ALA A 178 -25.33 -1.88 6.96
CA ALA A 178 -25.72 -1.06 5.83
C ALA A 178 -24.68 -1.10 4.70
N ALA A 179 -23.40 -0.94 5.01
CA ALA A 179 -22.31 -0.98 4.04
C ALA A 179 -22.19 -2.36 3.37
N GLU A 180 -22.25 -3.44 4.14
CA GLU A 180 -22.22 -4.80 3.61
C GLU A 180 -23.40 -5.09 2.70
N LYS A 181 -24.59 -4.67 3.08
CA LYS A 181 -25.81 -4.79 2.26
C LYS A 181 -25.71 -4.00 0.95
N THR A 182 -25.17 -2.77 1.00
CA THR A 182 -25.12 -1.86 -0.14
C THR A 182 -24.02 -2.20 -1.12
N TYR A 183 -22.82 -2.51 -0.60
CA TYR A 183 -21.62 -2.70 -1.42
C TYR A 183 -21.23 -4.16 -1.61
N GLY A 184 -21.76 -5.08 -0.81
CA GLY A 184 -21.39 -6.50 -0.81
C GLY A 184 -19.95 -6.73 -0.34
N VAL A 185 -19.39 -5.79 0.42
CA VAL A 185 -18.03 -5.87 0.96
C VAL A 185 -18.10 -6.40 2.40
N ASP A 186 -17.29 -7.39 2.69
CA ASP A 186 -17.18 -8.01 4.00
C ASP A 186 -16.80 -6.98 5.08
N ARG A 187 -17.64 -6.83 6.10
CA ARG A 187 -17.41 -5.95 7.26
C ARG A 187 -16.07 -6.17 7.95
N TYR A 188 -15.62 -7.41 8.00
CA TYR A 188 -14.34 -7.75 8.64
C TYR A 188 -13.14 -7.21 7.87
N ALA A 189 -13.23 -7.16 6.53
CA ALA A 189 -12.21 -6.54 5.70
C ALA A 189 -12.16 -5.01 5.92
N ILE A 190 -13.32 -4.34 5.99
CA ILE A 190 -13.41 -2.90 6.28
C ILE A 190 -12.81 -2.61 7.67
N ALA A 191 -13.20 -3.38 8.68
CA ALA A 191 -12.68 -3.22 10.04
C ALA A 191 -11.18 -3.51 10.14
N ALA A 192 -10.66 -4.46 9.33
CA ALA A 192 -9.23 -4.77 9.26
C ALA A 192 -8.42 -3.62 8.64
N ILE A 193 -8.92 -3.00 7.57
CA ILE A 193 -8.31 -1.80 6.97
C ILE A 193 -8.27 -0.67 8.00
N TRP A 194 -9.40 -0.33 8.61
CA TRP A 194 -9.45 0.71 9.65
C TRP A 194 -8.46 0.45 10.80
N ARG A 195 -8.33 -0.84 11.19
CA ARG A 195 -7.35 -1.24 12.20
C ARG A 195 -5.92 -0.99 11.77
N ILE A 196 -5.57 -1.45 10.57
CA ILE A 196 -4.18 -1.44 10.10
C ILE A 196 -3.76 -0.03 9.69
N GLU A 197 -4.65 0.78 9.14
CA GLU A 197 -4.33 2.13 8.70
C GLU A 197 -4.15 3.14 9.85
N SER A 198 -4.97 3.08 10.89
CA SER A 198 -4.94 4.11 11.92
C SER A 198 -5.16 3.61 13.35
N ASN A 199 -5.13 2.28 13.57
CA ASN A 199 -5.47 1.72 14.88
C ASN A 199 -6.84 2.21 15.39
N TYR A 200 -7.85 2.15 14.53
CA TYR A 200 -9.19 2.66 14.80
C TYR A 200 -9.18 4.14 15.19
N SER A 201 -8.61 4.98 14.36
CA SER A 201 -8.52 6.45 14.49
C SER A 201 -7.62 6.97 15.62
N THR A 202 -6.85 6.11 16.27
CA THR A 202 -5.94 6.58 17.34
C THR A 202 -4.58 7.06 16.81
N GLN A 203 -4.25 6.78 15.55
CA GLN A 203 -2.96 7.06 14.90
C GLN A 203 -3.18 7.40 13.43
N MET A 204 -3.67 8.59 13.15
CA MET A 204 -3.98 9.06 11.79
C MET A 204 -2.87 9.90 11.16
N GLY A 205 -1.86 10.29 11.95
CA GLY A 205 -0.89 11.31 11.58
C GLY A 205 -1.35 12.71 11.99
N ASP A 206 -0.39 13.63 12.09
CA ASP A 206 -0.58 14.98 12.63
C ASP A 206 -0.17 16.08 11.65
N ARG A 207 0.29 15.73 10.44
CA ARG A 207 0.74 16.68 9.44
C ARG A 207 -0.43 17.24 8.64
N SER A 208 -0.40 18.54 8.37
CA SER A 208 -1.35 19.14 7.45
C SER A 208 -1.22 18.52 6.05
N VAL A 209 -2.32 17.96 5.54
CA VAL A 209 -2.38 17.37 4.19
C VAL A 209 -2.13 18.44 3.12
N LEU A 210 -2.66 19.67 3.32
CA LEU A 210 -2.39 20.77 2.39
C LEU A 210 -0.90 21.13 2.34
N GLN A 211 -0.26 21.27 3.51
CA GLN A 211 1.16 21.59 3.56
C GLN A 211 2.01 20.47 2.96
N SER A 212 1.71 19.22 3.30
CA SER A 212 2.44 18.07 2.79
C SER A 212 2.30 17.92 1.28
N THR A 213 1.07 18.04 0.75
CA THR A 213 0.82 17.94 -0.69
C THR A 213 1.43 19.11 -1.46
N ALA A 214 1.34 20.35 -0.95
CA ALA A 214 1.98 21.52 -1.56
C ALA A 214 3.51 21.37 -1.57
N THR A 215 4.09 20.92 -0.45
CA THR A 215 5.54 20.66 -0.37
C THR A 215 5.96 19.65 -1.45
N LEU A 216 5.30 18.51 -1.53
CA LEU A 216 5.62 17.44 -2.47
C LEU A 216 5.28 17.78 -3.93
N ALA A 217 4.33 18.69 -4.17
CA ALA A 217 4.00 19.21 -5.49
C ALA A 217 5.08 20.15 -6.04
N CYS A 218 5.81 20.85 -5.15
CA CYS A 218 6.80 21.85 -5.52
C CYS A 218 8.24 21.36 -5.33
N ILE A 219 8.50 20.43 -4.42
CA ILE A 219 9.84 20.04 -3.97
C ILE A 219 10.00 18.52 -4.05
N GLY A 220 11.16 18.05 -4.50
CA GLY A 220 11.49 16.64 -4.59
C GLY A 220 10.95 15.94 -5.84
N ARG A 221 10.90 14.63 -5.78
CA ARG A 221 10.46 13.77 -6.90
C ARG A 221 8.95 13.59 -6.94
N ARG A 222 8.40 13.17 -8.12
CA ARG A 222 6.97 12.88 -8.32
C ARG A 222 6.04 14.11 -8.18
N GLN A 223 6.54 15.30 -8.43
CA GLN A 223 5.77 16.55 -8.35
C GLN A 223 4.43 16.52 -9.11
N PRO A 224 4.31 16.00 -10.34
CA PRO A 224 3.02 15.94 -11.04
C PRO A 224 1.94 15.14 -10.30
N TYR A 225 2.33 14.03 -9.66
CA TYR A 225 1.43 13.22 -8.85
C TYR A 225 0.93 14.00 -7.62
N PHE A 226 1.85 14.60 -6.87
CA PHE A 226 1.48 15.34 -5.66
C PHE A 226 0.77 16.67 -5.96
N LYS A 227 0.97 17.26 -7.14
CA LYS A 227 0.18 18.40 -7.61
C LYS A 227 -1.29 18.02 -7.77
N ASP A 228 -1.60 16.83 -8.30
CA ASP A 228 -2.98 16.33 -8.40
C ASP A 228 -3.59 16.07 -7.02
N GLU A 229 -2.82 15.53 -6.08
CA GLU A 229 -3.24 15.37 -4.68
C GLU A 229 -3.51 16.72 -4.00
N PHE A 230 -2.64 17.72 -4.21
CA PHE A 230 -2.82 19.08 -3.66
C PHE A 230 -4.09 19.76 -4.18
N LEU A 231 -4.28 19.74 -5.50
CA LEU A 231 -5.48 20.31 -6.10
C LEU A 231 -6.75 19.58 -5.66
N SER A 232 -6.67 18.26 -5.50
CA SER A 232 -7.79 17.46 -4.98
C SER A 232 -8.09 17.77 -3.51
N ALA A 233 -7.07 18.01 -2.68
CA ALA A 233 -7.27 18.46 -1.30
C ALA A 233 -7.97 19.84 -1.25
N LEU A 234 -7.58 20.78 -2.12
CA LEU A 234 -8.25 22.07 -2.25
C LEU A 234 -9.72 21.94 -2.70
N GLU A 235 -10.02 21.01 -3.62
CA GLU A 235 -11.41 20.76 -4.05
C GLU A 235 -12.26 20.22 -2.90
N ILE A 236 -11.74 19.29 -2.08
CA ILE A 236 -12.43 18.73 -0.90
C ILE A 236 -12.83 19.86 0.06
N LEU A 237 -11.90 20.76 0.35
CA LEU A 237 -12.15 21.91 1.22
C LEU A 237 -13.08 22.95 0.58
N HIS A 238 -12.97 23.14 -0.74
CA HIS A 238 -13.84 24.08 -1.48
C HIS A 238 -15.29 23.60 -1.48
N HIS A 239 -15.53 22.30 -1.62
CA HIS A 239 -16.87 21.70 -1.58
C HIS A 239 -17.46 21.67 -0.17
N GLY A 240 -16.62 21.80 0.88
CA GLY A 240 -17.06 21.74 2.27
C GLY A 240 -17.27 20.34 2.81
N ASP A 241 -16.79 19.31 2.11
CA ASP A 241 -16.82 17.91 2.59
C ASP A 241 -16.07 17.78 3.92
N LEU A 242 -14.91 18.43 4.02
CA LEU A 242 -14.08 18.45 5.22
C LEU A 242 -13.66 19.90 5.56
N ARG A 243 -13.36 20.14 6.83
CA ARG A 243 -12.75 21.37 7.31
C ARG A 243 -11.22 21.25 7.29
N PRO A 244 -10.46 22.38 7.22
CA PRO A 244 -8.99 22.35 7.27
C PRO A 244 -8.43 21.59 8.48
N GLU A 245 -9.10 21.67 9.64
CA GLU A 245 -8.72 21.02 10.89
C GLU A 245 -8.85 19.49 10.83
N GLN A 246 -9.65 18.96 9.91
CA GLN A 246 -9.81 17.53 9.67
C GLN A 246 -8.77 16.98 8.68
N MET A 247 -8.13 17.85 7.89
CA MET A 247 -7.16 17.49 6.87
C MET A 247 -5.76 17.31 7.48
N HIS A 248 -5.65 16.38 8.44
CA HIS A 248 -4.39 15.95 9.02
C HIS A 248 -4.15 14.46 8.72
N GLY A 249 -2.90 14.11 8.51
CA GLY A 249 -2.55 12.75 8.11
C GLY A 249 -1.05 12.48 8.07
N SER A 250 -0.67 11.59 7.19
CA SER A 250 0.72 11.17 7.00
C SER A 250 1.55 12.21 6.25
N TRP A 251 2.87 12.09 6.33
CA TRP A 251 3.78 12.89 5.50
C TRP A 251 3.53 12.64 3.99
N ALA A 252 3.06 11.46 3.61
CA ALA A 252 2.70 11.09 2.24
C ALA A 252 1.28 11.52 1.84
N CYS A 253 0.62 12.36 2.66
CA CYS A 253 -0.66 13.01 2.36
C CYS A 253 -1.92 12.15 2.49
N ALA A 254 -1.81 10.93 3.01
CA ALA A 254 -2.97 10.12 3.34
C ALA A 254 -3.58 10.60 4.66
N PHE A 255 -4.91 10.64 4.75
CA PHE A 255 -5.62 11.20 5.88
C PHE A 255 -6.84 10.39 6.31
N GLY A 256 -7.29 10.68 7.51
CA GLY A 256 -8.46 10.05 8.10
C GLY A 256 -8.22 8.60 8.57
N PRO A 257 -9.24 7.97 9.16
CA PRO A 257 -9.12 6.66 9.80
C PRO A 257 -8.69 5.52 8.87
N THR A 258 -9.07 5.57 7.59
CA THR A 258 -8.67 4.57 6.59
C THR A 258 -7.68 5.11 5.56
N GLN A 259 -7.01 6.22 5.87
CA GLN A 259 -5.88 6.79 5.14
C GLN A 259 -6.16 7.00 3.64
N PHE A 260 -7.22 7.74 3.32
CA PHE A 260 -7.50 8.15 1.96
C PHE A 260 -6.45 9.15 1.44
N MET A 261 -5.98 8.96 0.22
CA MET A 261 -5.36 10.04 -0.54
C MET A 261 -6.45 11.02 -1.03
N PRO A 262 -6.18 12.33 -1.18
CA PRO A 262 -7.18 13.28 -1.66
C PRO A 262 -7.86 12.88 -2.98
N THR A 263 -7.11 12.36 -3.95
CA THR A 263 -7.67 11.85 -5.22
C THR A 263 -8.55 10.62 -5.00
N ALA A 264 -8.17 9.73 -4.08
CA ALA A 264 -8.95 8.55 -3.72
C ALA A 264 -10.25 8.95 -2.99
N PHE A 265 -10.18 9.94 -2.08
CA PHE A 265 -11.36 10.51 -1.46
C PHE A 265 -12.37 11.01 -2.50
N LYS A 266 -11.94 11.83 -3.44
CA LYS A 266 -12.81 12.33 -4.51
C LYS A 266 -13.47 11.22 -5.32
N ARG A 267 -12.76 10.12 -5.53
CA ARG A 267 -13.20 8.98 -6.34
C ARG A 267 -14.16 8.06 -5.59
N TYR A 268 -13.94 7.88 -4.29
CA TYR A 268 -14.56 6.80 -3.53
C TYR A 268 -15.40 7.25 -2.35
N ALA A 269 -15.16 8.44 -1.78
CA ALA A 269 -15.93 8.90 -0.63
C ALA A 269 -17.41 9.12 -1.00
N VAL A 270 -18.28 8.74 -0.08
CA VAL A 270 -19.73 8.85 -0.20
C VAL A 270 -20.31 9.49 1.06
N ASP A 271 -21.33 10.30 0.88
CA ASP A 271 -22.23 10.79 1.91
C ASP A 271 -23.29 9.70 2.15
N ALA A 272 -23.11 8.94 3.19
CA ALA A 272 -23.93 7.74 3.45
C ALA A 272 -25.05 7.98 4.47
N ASP A 273 -24.98 9.05 5.26
CA ASP A 273 -26.02 9.48 6.19
C ASP A 273 -26.94 10.57 5.60
N GLY A 274 -26.53 11.20 4.48
CA GLY A 274 -27.31 12.17 3.73
C GLY A 274 -27.25 13.58 4.30
N ASP A 275 -26.21 13.93 5.06
CA ASP A 275 -26.04 15.26 5.66
C ASP A 275 -25.51 16.32 4.67
N GLY A 276 -25.15 15.90 3.45
CA GLY A 276 -24.60 16.74 2.38
C GLY A 276 -23.08 16.84 2.38
N ARG A 277 -22.39 16.06 3.20
CA ARG A 277 -20.93 16.01 3.32
C ARG A 277 -20.44 14.58 3.19
N ARG A 278 -19.20 14.39 2.81
CA ARG A 278 -18.53 13.08 2.76
C ARG A 278 -17.47 13.03 3.88
N ASP A 279 -17.91 13.02 5.15
CA ASP A 279 -17.01 13.15 6.28
C ASP A 279 -16.40 11.81 6.71
N VAL A 280 -15.36 11.37 5.99
CA VAL A 280 -14.63 10.13 6.32
C VAL A 280 -13.72 10.26 7.56
N VAL A 281 -13.66 11.41 8.20
CA VAL A 281 -12.76 11.67 9.35
C VAL A 281 -13.50 11.51 10.67
N ASP A 282 -14.59 12.24 10.83
CA ASP A 282 -15.35 12.30 12.09
C ASP A 282 -16.66 11.50 12.05
N ASP A 283 -17.17 11.14 10.85
CA ASP A 283 -18.38 10.32 10.72
C ASP A 283 -18.06 8.85 10.36
N ALA A 284 -18.45 7.95 11.24
CA ALA A 284 -18.24 6.51 11.06
C ALA A 284 -19.13 5.92 9.95
N THR A 285 -20.27 6.55 9.62
CA THR A 285 -21.19 6.08 8.59
C THR A 285 -20.54 6.29 7.22
N ASP A 286 -20.07 7.50 6.98
CA ASP A 286 -19.36 7.87 5.75
C ASP A 286 -18.04 7.10 5.61
N LEU A 287 -17.29 7.00 6.70
CA LEU A 287 -16.02 6.27 6.73
C LEU A 287 -16.19 4.82 6.28
N ILE A 288 -17.11 4.09 6.92
CA ILE A 288 -17.35 2.66 6.65
C ILE A 288 -17.89 2.47 5.23
N ALA A 289 -18.85 3.30 4.82
CA ALA A 289 -19.43 3.26 3.50
C ALA A 289 -18.43 3.63 2.40
N SER A 290 -17.60 4.66 2.60
CA SER A 290 -16.57 5.08 1.66
C SER A 290 -15.48 4.02 1.48
N THR A 291 -15.06 3.38 2.56
CA THR A 291 -14.09 2.27 2.52
C THR A 291 -14.67 1.07 1.76
N ALA A 292 -15.95 0.74 2.02
CA ALA A 292 -16.64 -0.31 1.27
C ALA A 292 -16.79 0.04 -0.22
N ASN A 293 -17.15 1.28 -0.55
CA ASN A 293 -17.29 1.74 -1.92
C ASN A 293 -15.95 1.69 -2.68
N ASN A 294 -14.83 2.04 -2.00
CA ASN A 294 -13.49 1.90 -2.57
C ASN A 294 -13.22 0.45 -2.98
N LEU A 295 -13.34 -0.49 -2.05
CA LEU A 295 -13.14 -1.92 -2.33
C LEU A 295 -14.08 -2.43 -3.42
N LYS A 296 -15.36 -2.03 -3.40
CA LYS A 296 -16.35 -2.41 -4.42
C LYS A 296 -15.97 -1.93 -5.81
N LYS A 297 -15.61 -0.65 -5.94
CA LYS A 297 -15.20 -0.06 -7.23
C LYS A 297 -13.88 -0.66 -7.74
N ASP A 298 -13.01 -1.11 -6.85
CA ASP A 298 -11.78 -1.81 -7.19
C ASP A 298 -11.98 -3.28 -7.56
N GLY A 299 -13.21 -3.77 -7.50
CA GLY A 299 -13.59 -5.09 -8.02
C GLY A 299 -13.76 -6.17 -6.96
N TRP A 300 -14.14 -5.78 -5.73
CA TRP A 300 -14.48 -6.74 -4.67
C TRP A 300 -15.60 -7.68 -5.10
N GLN A 301 -15.39 -8.95 -4.91
CA GLN A 301 -16.35 -10.01 -5.18
C GLN A 301 -17.10 -10.38 -3.90
N ALA A 302 -18.39 -10.06 -3.87
CA ALA A 302 -19.25 -10.38 -2.73
C ALA A 302 -19.30 -11.89 -2.49
N GLY A 303 -19.19 -12.30 -1.22
CA GLY A 303 -19.21 -13.71 -0.82
C GLY A 303 -17.92 -14.49 -1.10
N GLN A 304 -16.94 -13.91 -1.79
CA GLN A 304 -15.63 -14.53 -1.98
C GLN A 304 -14.67 -14.09 -0.84
N THR A 305 -13.86 -15.04 -0.35
CA THR A 305 -12.76 -14.70 0.57
C THR A 305 -11.58 -14.07 -0.16
N TRP A 306 -10.58 -13.62 0.58
CA TRP A 306 -9.32 -13.12 0.03
C TRP A 306 -8.40 -14.25 -0.49
N GLY A 307 -8.43 -15.43 0.15
CA GLY A 307 -7.58 -16.55 -0.18
C GLY A 307 -7.66 -17.69 0.82
N TYR A 308 -6.79 -18.65 0.63
CA TYR A 308 -6.68 -19.83 1.49
C TYR A 308 -5.22 -20.17 1.77
N GLU A 309 -4.90 -20.47 3.02
CA GLU A 309 -3.64 -21.13 3.34
C GLU A 309 -3.59 -22.52 2.71
N ALA A 310 -2.50 -22.83 2.02
CA ALA A 310 -2.34 -24.05 1.23
C ALA A 310 -1.01 -24.74 1.53
N VAL A 311 -1.06 -26.03 1.76
CA VAL A 311 0.12 -26.89 1.86
C VAL A 311 0.62 -27.17 0.45
N VAL A 312 1.85 -26.77 0.15
CA VAL A 312 2.52 -27.04 -1.12
C VAL A 312 3.25 -28.37 -1.03
N PRO A 313 3.08 -29.31 -1.98
CA PRO A 313 3.71 -30.63 -1.89
C PRO A 313 5.23 -30.55 -2.09
N PRO A 314 6.01 -31.50 -1.52
CA PRO A 314 7.43 -31.62 -1.81
C PRO A 314 7.69 -31.75 -3.32
N GLY A 315 8.77 -31.13 -3.80
CA GLY A 315 9.14 -31.14 -5.22
C GLY A 315 8.24 -30.29 -6.14
N PHE A 316 7.41 -29.44 -5.57
CA PHE A 316 6.55 -28.52 -6.33
C PHE A 316 7.36 -27.59 -7.23
N ASN A 317 6.86 -27.35 -8.43
CA ASN A 317 7.47 -26.38 -9.35
C ASN A 317 7.05 -24.95 -9.00
N TYR A 318 7.86 -24.24 -8.24
CA TYR A 318 7.61 -22.85 -7.82
C TYR A 318 7.67 -21.82 -8.96
N MET A 319 8.07 -22.20 -10.19
CA MET A 319 7.87 -21.36 -11.38
C MET A 319 6.38 -21.09 -11.66
N LEU A 320 5.49 -21.87 -11.06
CA LEU A 320 4.03 -21.64 -11.10
C LEU A 320 3.55 -20.61 -10.06
N ALA A 321 4.37 -20.28 -9.05
CA ALA A 321 4.05 -19.29 -8.03
C ALA A 321 4.27 -17.85 -8.56
N ASP A 322 3.38 -17.44 -9.45
CA ASP A 322 3.43 -16.15 -10.13
C ASP A 322 2.04 -15.51 -10.11
N ARG A 323 1.97 -14.21 -9.80
CA ARG A 323 0.72 -13.43 -9.79
C ARG A 323 -0.01 -13.41 -11.13
N ALA A 324 0.73 -13.53 -12.24
CA ALA A 324 0.15 -13.59 -13.57
C ALA A 324 -0.48 -14.96 -13.89
N ARG A 325 -0.11 -16.00 -13.15
CA ARG A 325 -0.58 -17.38 -13.36
C ARG A 325 -1.76 -17.70 -12.44
N ALA A 326 -2.94 -17.24 -12.81
CA ALA A 326 -4.16 -17.63 -12.13
C ALA A 326 -4.71 -18.93 -12.75
N MET A 327 -4.83 -19.98 -11.92
CA MET A 327 -5.46 -21.25 -12.25
C MET A 327 -6.66 -21.47 -11.32
N THR A 328 -7.56 -22.38 -11.69
CA THR A 328 -8.67 -22.75 -10.79
C THR A 328 -8.14 -23.49 -9.57
N ILE A 329 -8.87 -23.40 -8.45
CA ILE A 329 -8.56 -24.17 -7.23
C ILE A 329 -8.44 -25.66 -7.54
N ALA A 330 -9.35 -26.21 -8.37
CA ALA A 330 -9.28 -27.61 -8.81
C ALA A 330 -7.96 -27.94 -9.55
N GLN A 331 -7.44 -27.02 -10.37
CA GLN A 331 -6.14 -27.22 -11.04
C GLN A 331 -4.99 -27.20 -10.04
N TRP A 332 -5.04 -26.35 -9.02
CA TRP A 332 -4.06 -26.33 -7.93
C TRP A 332 -4.10 -27.64 -7.12
N GLU A 333 -5.30 -28.14 -6.81
CA GLU A 333 -5.46 -29.46 -6.15
C GLU A 333 -4.89 -30.59 -6.99
N HIS A 334 -5.11 -30.57 -8.32
CA HIS A 334 -4.51 -31.56 -9.23
C HIS A 334 -2.97 -31.54 -9.23
N LEU A 335 -2.37 -30.37 -8.98
CA LEU A 335 -0.92 -30.22 -8.78
C LEU A 335 -0.46 -30.64 -7.36
N GLY A 336 -1.37 -31.15 -6.54
CA GLY A 336 -1.08 -31.69 -5.21
C GLY A 336 -1.20 -30.67 -4.06
N LEU A 337 -1.61 -29.43 -4.32
CA LEU A 337 -1.86 -28.47 -3.24
C LEU A 337 -3.09 -28.91 -2.43
N LYS A 338 -3.02 -28.75 -1.12
CA LYS A 338 -4.10 -29.05 -0.18
C LYS A 338 -4.39 -27.85 0.68
N ARG A 339 -5.65 -27.64 1.05
CA ARG A 339 -5.99 -26.62 2.03
C ARG A 339 -5.35 -26.95 3.38
N ALA A 340 -4.70 -25.99 4.00
CA ALA A 340 -4.15 -26.17 5.34
C ALA A 340 -5.28 -26.46 6.34
N GLY A 341 -5.01 -27.28 7.35
CA GLY A 341 -6.03 -27.76 8.29
C GLY A 341 -6.87 -28.95 7.76
N GLY A 342 -6.59 -29.47 6.55
CA GLY A 342 -7.17 -30.71 6.04
C GLY A 342 -8.61 -30.62 5.51
N GLN A 343 -9.22 -29.43 5.52
CA GLN A 343 -10.54 -29.22 4.94
C GLN A 343 -10.44 -29.09 3.40
N PRO A 344 -11.47 -29.47 2.62
CA PRO A 344 -11.50 -29.20 1.19
C PRO A 344 -11.59 -27.69 0.91
N PHE A 345 -11.14 -27.29 -0.28
CA PHE A 345 -11.41 -25.94 -0.75
C PHE A 345 -12.89 -25.79 -1.13
N PRO A 346 -13.58 -24.71 -0.68
CA PRO A 346 -15.04 -24.62 -0.84
C PRO A 346 -15.48 -24.33 -2.27
N HIS A 347 -14.66 -23.70 -3.12
CA HIS A 347 -15.03 -23.25 -4.46
C HIS A 347 -13.99 -23.68 -5.52
N PRO A 348 -14.06 -24.92 -6.05
CA PRO A 348 -13.05 -25.47 -6.96
C PRO A 348 -12.87 -24.68 -8.27
N SER A 349 -13.89 -23.94 -8.71
CA SER A 349 -13.88 -23.14 -9.93
C SER A 349 -13.24 -21.76 -9.77
N ASP A 350 -13.04 -21.29 -8.53
CA ASP A 350 -12.43 -19.98 -8.28
C ASP A 350 -11.00 -19.94 -8.80
N LYS A 351 -10.65 -18.81 -9.42
CA LYS A 351 -9.28 -18.59 -9.91
C LYS A 351 -8.41 -17.98 -8.81
N ALA A 352 -7.28 -18.62 -8.56
CA ALA A 352 -6.28 -18.18 -7.60
C ALA A 352 -4.89 -18.23 -8.22
N TYR A 353 -3.97 -17.43 -7.67
CA TYR A 353 -2.54 -17.61 -7.90
C TYR A 353 -1.87 -18.04 -6.59
N LEU A 354 -0.77 -18.76 -6.70
CA LEU A 354 0.02 -19.18 -5.54
C LEU A 354 0.97 -18.06 -5.11
N LEU A 355 0.91 -17.70 -3.84
CA LEU A 355 1.90 -16.87 -3.14
C LEU A 355 2.64 -17.74 -2.13
N ALA A 356 3.97 -17.74 -2.18
CA ALA A 356 4.84 -18.39 -1.21
C ALA A 356 5.80 -17.31 -0.63
N PRO A 357 5.36 -16.55 0.38
CA PRO A 357 6.09 -15.35 0.82
C PRO A 357 7.39 -15.67 1.55
N ALA A 358 7.54 -16.88 2.06
CA ALA A 358 8.75 -17.41 2.69
C ALA A 358 9.32 -18.61 1.90
N GLY A 359 9.08 -18.66 0.60
CA GLY A 359 9.54 -19.72 -0.27
C GLY A 359 8.99 -21.11 0.10
N ALA A 360 9.79 -22.14 -0.20
CA ALA A 360 9.45 -23.54 0.07
C ALA A 360 9.47 -23.89 1.56
N ALA A 361 10.12 -23.10 2.40
CA ALA A 361 10.23 -23.34 3.83
C ALA A 361 9.06 -22.80 4.66
N GLY A 362 8.16 -22.04 4.04
CA GLY A 362 7.03 -21.43 4.72
C GLY A 362 5.67 -21.82 4.15
N PRO A 363 4.59 -21.23 4.68
CA PRO A 363 3.24 -21.47 4.19
C PRO A 363 3.04 -20.95 2.78
N GLY A 364 2.30 -21.71 1.97
CA GLY A 364 1.76 -21.27 0.70
C GLY A 364 0.35 -20.70 0.88
N PHE A 365 -0.05 -19.83 -0.06
CA PHE A 365 -1.38 -19.25 -0.06
C PHE A 365 -1.95 -19.22 -1.48
N LEU A 366 -3.19 -19.66 -1.66
CA LEU A 366 -3.94 -19.47 -2.90
C LEU A 366 -4.75 -18.18 -2.79
N MET A 367 -4.29 -17.15 -3.52
CA MET A 367 -4.82 -15.79 -3.46
C MET A 367 -5.92 -15.59 -4.50
N LEU A 368 -7.10 -15.19 -4.04
CA LEU A 368 -8.29 -14.95 -4.87
C LEU A 368 -8.37 -13.47 -5.32
N GLN A 369 -9.49 -13.12 -5.98
CA GLN A 369 -9.70 -11.77 -6.52
C GLN A 369 -9.71 -10.70 -5.40
N ASN A 370 -10.32 -10.99 -4.25
CA ASN A 370 -10.39 -10.01 -3.16
C ASN A 370 -9.02 -9.66 -2.56
N PHE A 371 -8.05 -10.58 -2.60
CA PHE A 371 -6.67 -10.23 -2.26
C PHE A 371 -6.08 -9.19 -3.24
N ARG A 372 -6.35 -9.33 -4.54
CA ARG A 372 -5.92 -8.35 -5.54
C ARG A 372 -6.57 -6.98 -5.32
N VAL A 373 -7.80 -6.95 -4.83
CA VAL A 373 -8.49 -5.71 -4.47
C VAL A 373 -7.82 -5.04 -3.27
N ILE A 374 -7.51 -5.80 -2.23
CA ILE A 374 -6.75 -5.28 -1.07
C ILE A 374 -5.38 -4.75 -1.52
N MET A 375 -4.71 -5.44 -2.45
CA MET A 375 -3.44 -4.99 -3.03
C MET A 375 -3.55 -3.68 -3.84
N LYS A 376 -4.75 -3.26 -4.28
CA LYS A 376 -4.94 -1.95 -4.90
C LYS A 376 -5.01 -0.83 -3.85
N TYR A 377 -5.48 -1.17 -2.66
CA TYR A 377 -5.44 -0.24 -1.52
C TYR A 377 -4.00 0.04 -1.10
N ASN A 378 -3.20 -1.02 -0.94
CA ASN A 378 -1.76 -0.95 -0.71
C ASN A 378 -1.08 -2.15 -1.40
N PRO A 379 -0.10 -1.91 -2.30
CA PRO A 379 0.48 -2.97 -3.14
C PRO A 379 1.43 -3.93 -2.41
N ALA A 380 1.62 -3.79 -1.10
CA ALA A 380 2.45 -4.71 -0.32
C ALA A 380 1.73 -6.03 -0.01
N GLU A 381 2.33 -7.16 -0.38
CA GLU A 381 1.77 -8.51 -0.08
C GLU A 381 1.59 -8.76 1.42
N ALA A 382 2.54 -8.29 2.23
CA ALA A 382 2.47 -8.41 3.68
C ALA A 382 1.26 -7.67 4.27
N TYR A 383 0.99 -6.45 3.75
CA TYR A 383 -0.19 -5.68 4.12
C TYR A 383 -1.48 -6.42 3.77
N ALA A 384 -1.61 -6.85 2.51
CA ALA A 384 -2.83 -7.51 2.07
C ALA A 384 -3.07 -8.84 2.80
N LEU A 385 -1.99 -9.59 3.11
CA LEU A 385 -2.07 -10.82 3.90
C LEU A 385 -2.49 -10.51 5.36
N ALA A 386 -1.97 -9.42 5.94
CA ALA A 386 -2.36 -8.99 7.27
C ALA A 386 -3.85 -8.58 7.34
N ILE A 387 -4.35 -7.83 6.34
CA ILE A 387 -5.77 -7.49 6.24
C ILE A 387 -6.62 -8.76 6.16
N GLY A 388 -6.31 -9.66 5.23
CA GLY A 388 -7.07 -10.89 5.04
C GLY A 388 -7.06 -11.78 6.28
N HIS A 389 -5.90 -11.98 6.87
CA HIS A 389 -5.75 -12.78 8.08
C HIS A 389 -6.46 -12.15 9.28
N PHE A 390 -6.31 -10.83 9.49
CA PHE A 390 -7.01 -10.12 10.56
C PHE A 390 -8.54 -10.20 10.41
N ALA A 391 -9.06 -10.06 9.18
CA ALA A 391 -10.47 -10.21 8.89
C ALA A 391 -10.98 -11.62 9.24
N ASP A 392 -10.25 -12.66 8.87
CA ASP A 392 -10.60 -14.04 9.22
C ASP A 392 -10.59 -14.29 10.74
N ARG A 393 -9.56 -13.77 11.43
CA ARG A 393 -9.48 -13.85 12.89
C ARG A 393 -10.60 -13.09 13.60
N LEU A 394 -11.04 -11.95 13.08
CA LEU A 394 -12.21 -11.22 13.58
C LEU A 394 -13.50 -12.04 13.45
N ARG A 395 -13.65 -12.77 12.34
CA ARG A 395 -14.80 -13.65 12.06
C ARG A 395 -14.80 -14.89 12.97
N GLY A 396 -13.71 -15.17 13.68
CA GLY A 396 -13.54 -16.34 14.54
C GLY A 396 -12.68 -17.44 13.93
N GLY A 397 -12.05 -17.19 12.79
CA GLY A 397 -11.10 -18.12 12.15
C GLY A 397 -9.88 -18.41 13.00
N ALA A 398 -9.23 -19.54 12.76
CA ALA A 398 -8.00 -19.96 13.42
C ALA A 398 -6.78 -19.17 12.90
N PRO A 399 -5.66 -19.13 13.64
CA PRO A 399 -4.36 -18.73 13.11
C PRO A 399 -3.92 -19.61 11.93
N PHE A 400 -2.94 -19.14 11.18
CA PHE A 400 -2.26 -19.98 10.19
C PHE A 400 -1.68 -21.24 10.83
N VAL A 401 -1.76 -22.36 10.12
CA VAL A 401 -1.43 -23.70 10.67
C VAL A 401 -0.01 -24.09 10.36
N GLN A 402 0.51 -23.66 9.19
CA GLN A 402 1.85 -24.02 8.77
C GLN A 402 2.88 -23.12 9.46
N PRO A 403 4.02 -23.68 9.87
CA PRO A 403 5.06 -22.90 10.54
C PRO A 403 5.74 -21.93 9.56
N TRP A 404 6.09 -20.75 10.07
CA TRP A 404 6.98 -19.82 9.41
C TRP A 404 8.44 -20.18 9.68
N PRO A 405 9.38 -19.94 8.74
CA PRO A 405 10.81 -20.20 8.94
C PRO A 405 11.45 -19.14 9.83
N ARG A 406 11.08 -19.10 11.11
CA ARG A 406 11.47 -18.06 12.07
C ARG A 406 12.97 -18.03 12.37
N GLN A 407 13.74 -19.02 11.93
CA GLN A 407 15.19 -19.06 12.05
C GLN A 407 15.90 -18.29 10.91
N GLU A 408 15.18 -18.04 9.82
CA GLU A 408 15.71 -17.26 8.71
C GLU A 408 15.79 -15.79 9.11
N ARG A 409 16.98 -15.19 8.95
CA ARG A 409 17.15 -13.76 9.12
C ARG A 409 16.83 -13.01 7.83
N GLU A 410 16.25 -11.88 7.96
CA GLU A 410 16.05 -10.96 6.83
C GLU A 410 17.39 -10.41 6.33
N LEU A 411 17.50 -10.26 5.01
CA LEU A 411 18.62 -9.55 4.39
C LEU A 411 18.46 -8.04 4.62
N SER A 412 19.52 -7.39 5.03
CA SER A 412 19.61 -5.93 5.05
C SER A 412 19.45 -5.36 3.62
N ARG A 413 19.19 -4.06 3.49
CA ARG A 413 19.12 -3.41 2.16
C ARG A 413 20.43 -3.58 1.40
N ALA A 414 21.56 -3.42 2.07
CA ALA A 414 22.86 -3.60 1.44
C ALA A 414 23.04 -5.03 0.91
N GLU A 415 22.62 -6.04 1.70
CA GLU A 415 22.67 -7.45 1.26
C GLU A 415 21.70 -7.75 0.13
N ARG A 416 20.50 -7.13 0.09
CA ARG A 416 19.56 -7.26 -1.04
C ARG A 416 20.11 -6.61 -2.30
N LEU A 417 20.75 -5.47 -2.17
CA LEU A 417 21.44 -4.80 -3.29
C LEU A 417 22.60 -5.66 -3.81
N GLU A 418 23.44 -6.19 -2.92
CA GLU A 418 24.50 -7.12 -3.27
C GLU A 418 23.98 -8.38 -3.97
N LEU A 419 22.90 -8.97 -3.46
CA LEU A 419 22.24 -10.13 -4.06
C LEU A 419 21.82 -9.84 -5.51
N GLN A 420 21.18 -8.69 -5.77
CA GLN A 420 20.80 -8.29 -7.12
C GLN A 420 22.02 -8.07 -8.03
N GLN A 421 23.10 -7.45 -7.52
CA GLN A 421 24.35 -7.25 -8.24
C GLN A 421 25.00 -8.59 -8.61
N LEU A 422 25.06 -9.54 -7.67
CA LEU A 422 25.59 -10.87 -7.91
C LEU A 422 24.73 -11.66 -8.92
N LEU A 423 23.41 -11.57 -8.84
CA LEU A 423 22.51 -12.16 -9.83
C LEU A 423 22.69 -11.55 -11.22
N ALA A 424 22.91 -10.23 -11.30
CA ALA A 424 23.17 -9.52 -12.56
C ALA A 424 24.51 -9.96 -13.17
N GLN A 425 25.59 -10.04 -12.39
CA GLN A 425 26.90 -10.52 -12.83
C GLN A 425 26.84 -11.92 -13.42
N ARG A 426 25.92 -12.77 -12.92
CA ARG A 426 25.71 -14.15 -13.41
C ARG A 426 24.68 -14.26 -14.54
N GLY A 427 24.12 -13.12 -14.98
CA GLY A 427 23.17 -13.06 -16.09
C GLY A 427 21.73 -13.46 -15.74
N PHE A 428 21.40 -13.67 -14.46
CA PHE A 428 20.02 -13.99 -14.03
C PHE A 428 19.15 -12.73 -13.86
N TYR A 429 19.71 -11.59 -13.42
CA TYR A 429 18.98 -10.35 -13.19
C TYR A 429 19.29 -9.32 -14.30
N ARG A 430 18.25 -8.73 -14.87
CA ARG A 430 18.38 -7.76 -15.96
C ARG A 430 17.95 -6.34 -15.58
N GLY A 431 17.36 -6.18 -14.42
CA GLY A 431 16.94 -4.89 -13.89
C GLY A 431 18.10 -4.08 -13.31
N THR A 432 17.81 -2.87 -12.86
CA THR A 432 18.77 -2.06 -12.10
C THR A 432 18.73 -2.49 -10.63
N PRO A 433 19.85 -2.88 -10.02
CA PRO A 433 19.89 -3.20 -8.59
C PRO A 433 19.46 -2.01 -7.75
N ASP A 434 18.41 -2.19 -6.93
CA ASP A 434 17.80 -1.14 -6.09
C ASP A 434 17.61 -1.59 -4.63
N GLY A 435 17.92 -2.86 -4.33
CA GLY A 435 17.73 -3.48 -3.02
C GLY A 435 16.27 -3.88 -2.73
N GLN A 436 15.35 -3.79 -3.71
CA GLN A 436 13.94 -4.19 -3.55
C GLN A 436 13.71 -5.59 -4.12
N LEU A 437 13.08 -6.47 -3.34
CA LEU A 437 12.81 -7.85 -3.74
C LEU A 437 11.49 -7.95 -4.53
N GLY A 438 11.44 -7.30 -5.71
CA GLY A 438 10.31 -7.32 -6.61
C GLY A 438 10.16 -8.61 -7.43
N GLY A 439 9.22 -8.61 -8.39
CA GLY A 439 8.96 -9.77 -9.27
C GLY A 439 10.18 -10.19 -10.10
N GLU A 440 10.90 -9.24 -10.68
CA GLU A 440 12.11 -9.51 -11.45
C GLU A 440 13.23 -10.12 -10.62
N THR A 441 13.42 -9.65 -9.37
CA THR A 441 14.40 -10.24 -8.45
C THR A 441 14.02 -11.67 -8.09
N ARG A 442 12.72 -11.94 -7.83
CA ARG A 442 12.24 -13.29 -7.55
C ARG A 442 12.40 -14.24 -8.74
N GLU A 443 12.19 -13.75 -9.97
CA GLU A 443 12.42 -14.53 -11.18
C GLU A 443 13.90 -14.86 -11.35
N ALA A 444 14.79 -13.89 -11.17
CA ALA A 444 16.24 -14.07 -11.19
C ALA A 444 16.72 -15.08 -10.14
N LEU A 445 16.17 -14.99 -8.91
CA LEU A 445 16.46 -15.95 -7.84
C LEU A 445 16.03 -17.37 -8.24
N ARG A 446 14.83 -17.55 -8.80
CA ARG A 446 14.39 -18.86 -9.28
C ARG A 446 15.32 -19.45 -10.34
N GLY A 447 15.77 -18.62 -11.28
CA GLY A 447 16.75 -19.04 -12.27
C GLY A 447 18.06 -19.52 -11.64
N PHE A 448 18.61 -18.75 -10.71
CA PHE A 448 19.81 -19.13 -9.97
C PHE A 448 19.60 -20.38 -9.12
N GLN A 449 18.55 -20.44 -8.33
CA GLN A 449 18.21 -21.60 -7.48
C GLN A 449 18.08 -22.89 -8.30
N ALA A 450 17.42 -22.82 -9.47
CA ALA A 450 17.34 -23.94 -10.41
C ALA A 450 18.71 -24.39 -10.90
N SER A 451 19.63 -23.44 -11.20
CA SER A 451 20.97 -23.75 -11.69
C SER A 451 21.86 -24.46 -10.68
N ILE A 452 21.58 -24.27 -9.38
CA ILE A 452 22.31 -24.93 -8.27
C ILE A 452 21.55 -26.12 -7.65
N GLY A 453 20.42 -26.54 -8.27
CA GLY A 453 19.65 -27.72 -7.83
C GLY A 453 18.89 -27.55 -6.53
N THR A 454 18.59 -26.30 -6.09
CA THR A 454 17.73 -26.02 -4.94
C THR A 454 16.29 -25.73 -5.38
N PRO A 455 15.29 -25.79 -4.49
CA PRO A 455 13.93 -25.37 -4.83
C PRO A 455 13.92 -23.95 -5.40
N ALA A 456 13.42 -23.81 -6.64
CA ALA A 456 13.40 -22.53 -7.36
C ALA A 456 12.19 -21.70 -6.91
N ASP A 457 12.15 -21.34 -5.63
CA ASP A 457 11.01 -20.65 -4.97
C ASP A 457 11.06 -19.13 -5.07
N GLY A 458 12.23 -18.57 -5.40
CA GLY A 458 12.43 -17.12 -5.52
C GLY A 458 12.56 -16.41 -4.17
N PHE A 459 12.73 -17.14 -3.07
CA PHE A 459 12.96 -16.55 -1.75
C PHE A 459 14.42 -16.13 -1.57
N ALA A 460 14.63 -14.88 -1.14
CA ALA A 460 15.95 -14.31 -0.91
C ALA A 460 16.41 -14.61 0.52
N SER A 461 16.92 -15.80 0.76
CA SER A 461 17.48 -16.19 2.06
C SER A 461 18.96 -15.83 2.22
N ALA A 462 19.44 -15.79 3.46
CA ALA A 462 20.87 -15.62 3.77
C ALA A 462 21.70 -16.75 3.14
N ASP A 463 21.21 -18.00 3.15
CA ASP A 463 21.88 -19.13 2.51
C ASP A 463 22.06 -18.92 0.98
N ILE A 464 21.04 -18.42 0.30
CA ILE A 464 21.15 -18.11 -1.13
C ILE A 464 22.16 -17.01 -1.41
N LEU A 465 22.24 -15.97 -0.55
CA LEU A 465 23.26 -14.93 -0.69
C LEU A 465 24.68 -15.51 -0.51
N GLU A 466 24.90 -16.35 0.49
CA GLU A 466 26.20 -17.01 0.70
C GLU A 466 26.60 -17.90 -0.49
N ARG A 467 25.66 -18.64 -1.05
CA ARG A 467 25.91 -19.42 -2.28
C ARG A 467 26.24 -18.53 -3.48
N LEU A 468 25.59 -17.37 -3.59
CA LEU A 468 25.94 -16.37 -4.61
C LEU A 468 27.34 -15.78 -4.36
N ARG A 469 27.82 -15.64 -3.17
CA ARG A 469 29.20 -15.17 -2.87
C ARG A 469 30.27 -16.24 -3.15
N GLY A 470 29.93 -17.49 -2.92
CA GLY A 470 30.88 -18.61 -2.99
C GLY A 470 31.07 -19.26 -4.37
N HIS A 471 30.21 -18.95 -5.32
CA HIS A 471 30.28 -19.38 -6.69
C HIS A 471 30.62 -18.21 -7.59
#